data_655476ff9e310cb88fbada1b97095232
#
_entry.id   655476ff9e310cb88fbada1b97095232
#
_cell.length_a   1.000
_cell.length_b   1.000
_cell.length_c   1.000
_cell.angle_alpha   90.00
_cell.angle_beta   90.00
_cell.angle_gamma   90.00
#
_symmetry.space_group_name_H-M   'P 1'
#
loop_
_entity.id
_entity.type
_entity.pdbx_description
1 polymer ?
#
loop_
_entity_poly.entity_id
_entity_poly.type
_entity_poly.pdbx_seq_one_letter_code
_entity_poly.pdbx_strand_id
1 'polypeptide(L)'
;MTKEFSTVGVFGKRDSLDYEPLRIIAELLIKSGRQVLLEKKPAEALSLGEGFTRDEIGKKSDLIIIYGGDGTFLGVSRRMAHYDVPFIGINAGRLGFVTDIPSDKMVEEISEILSGHYYTDTRCLLEGIQIRDGKEIYRNVAVNEICV
;
A
#
# COMPACT_ATOMS: atom_id res chain seq x y z
N MET A 1 11.21 -20.71 0.42
CA MET A 1 12.09 -19.56 0.13
C MET A 1 11.33 -18.29 0.47
N THR A 2 11.85 -17.49 1.34
CA THR A 2 11.32 -16.14 1.59
C THR A 2 11.59 -15.28 0.36
N LYS A 3 10.55 -14.61 -0.16
CA LYS A 3 10.70 -13.68 -1.28
C LYS A 3 11.52 -12.47 -0.81
N GLU A 4 12.61 -12.19 -1.47
CA GLU A 4 13.37 -10.97 -1.20
C GLU A 4 12.65 -9.79 -1.87
N PHE A 5 12.26 -8.80 -1.06
CA PHE A 5 11.63 -7.58 -1.57
C PHE A 5 12.72 -6.58 -1.94
N SER A 6 12.87 -6.28 -3.22
CA SER A 6 13.89 -5.38 -3.75
C SER A 6 13.35 -4.00 -4.12
N THR A 7 12.10 -3.92 -4.55
CA THR A 7 11.45 -2.68 -4.98
C THR A 7 10.14 -2.49 -4.23
N VAL A 8 10.06 -1.45 -3.43
CA VAL A 8 8.93 -1.23 -2.52
C VAL A 8 8.19 0.06 -2.87
N GLY A 9 6.92 -0.08 -3.19
CA GLY A 9 6.00 1.04 -3.33
C GLY A 9 5.50 1.53 -1.97
N VAL A 10 5.51 2.83 -1.73
CA VAL A 10 5.04 3.41 -0.47
C VAL A 10 3.94 4.42 -0.72
N PHE A 11 2.80 4.21 -0.07
CA PHE A 11 1.63 5.08 -0.14
C PHE A 11 1.29 5.64 1.23
N GLY A 12 0.86 6.89 1.26
CA GLY A 12 0.33 7.56 2.44
C GLY A 12 -1.15 7.90 2.29
N LYS A 13 -1.70 8.50 3.34
CA LYS A 13 -3.04 9.05 3.32
C LYS A 13 -3.14 10.15 2.24
N ARG A 14 -4.16 10.06 1.41
CA ARG A 14 -4.46 11.08 0.41
C ARG A 14 -4.67 12.44 1.10
N ASP A 15 -4.14 13.49 0.49
CA ASP A 15 -4.24 14.87 0.97
C ASP A 15 -3.60 15.15 2.35
N SER A 16 -2.78 14.22 2.87
CA SER A 16 -1.91 14.50 4.00
C SER A 16 -0.80 15.45 3.57
N LEU A 17 -0.49 16.43 4.42
CA LEU A 17 0.67 17.30 4.30
C LEU A 17 1.83 16.84 5.19
N ASP A 18 1.59 15.89 6.08
CA ASP A 18 2.61 15.27 6.91
C ASP A 18 3.17 14.04 6.18
N TYR A 19 4.37 14.18 5.66
CA TYR A 19 5.12 13.12 5.00
C TYR A 19 6.20 12.49 5.89
N GLU A 20 6.33 12.90 7.14
CA GLU A 20 7.36 12.38 8.04
C GLU A 20 7.31 10.85 8.22
N PRO A 21 6.13 10.21 8.37
CA PRO A 21 6.07 8.76 8.43
C PRO A 21 6.56 8.08 7.15
N LEU A 22 6.27 8.66 5.97
CA LEU A 22 6.75 8.13 4.70
C LEU A 22 8.26 8.30 4.56
N ARG A 23 8.82 9.39 5.11
CA ARG A 23 10.28 9.60 5.19
C ARG A 23 10.95 8.49 5.98
N ILE A 24 10.45 8.19 7.18
CA ILE A 24 10.99 7.15 8.06
C ILE A 24 10.99 5.80 7.34
N ILE A 25 9.87 5.45 6.69
CA ILE A 25 9.76 4.21 5.91
C ILE A 25 10.75 4.20 4.74
N ALA A 26 10.82 5.29 3.97
CA ALA A 26 11.71 5.39 2.82
C ALA A 26 13.19 5.29 3.22
N GLU A 27 13.60 5.98 4.27
CA GLU A 27 14.96 5.91 4.79
C GLU A 27 15.34 4.51 5.27
N LEU A 28 14.44 3.82 5.98
CA LEU A 28 14.63 2.44 6.41
C LEU A 28 14.85 1.52 5.20
N LEU A 29 14.02 1.64 4.18
CA LEU A 29 14.10 0.84 2.96
C LEU A 29 15.40 1.09 2.20
N ILE A 30 15.78 2.36 2.01
CA ILE A 30 17.02 2.76 1.33
C ILE A 30 18.24 2.25 2.09
N LYS A 31 18.28 2.42 3.42
CA LYS A 31 19.36 1.89 4.26
C LYS A 31 19.49 0.36 4.18
N SER A 32 18.37 -0.32 3.94
CA SER A 32 18.33 -1.77 3.75
C SER A 32 18.62 -2.21 2.31
N GLY A 33 19.04 -1.29 1.43
CA GLY A 33 19.40 -1.58 0.05
C GLY A 33 18.22 -1.78 -0.91
N ARG A 34 17.01 -1.33 -0.54
CA ARG A 34 15.80 -1.45 -1.36
C ARG A 34 15.56 -0.19 -2.18
N GLN A 35 15.01 -0.36 -3.37
CA GLN A 35 14.49 0.74 -4.17
C GLN A 35 13.12 1.17 -3.63
N VAL A 36 12.93 2.48 -3.47
CA VAL A 36 11.66 3.05 -2.98
C VAL A 36 10.95 3.76 -4.13
N LEU A 37 9.68 3.47 -4.29
CA LEU A 37 8.80 4.13 -5.26
C LEU A 37 7.71 4.91 -4.52
N LEU A 38 7.68 6.22 -4.70
CA LEU A 38 6.70 7.14 -4.13
C LEU A 38 5.91 7.82 -5.23
N GLU A 39 4.67 8.21 -4.93
CA GLU A 39 3.92 9.12 -5.80
C GLU A 39 4.63 10.49 -5.88
N LYS A 40 4.34 11.28 -6.92
CA LYS A 40 5.03 12.55 -7.21
C LYS A 40 5.06 13.51 -6.04
N LYS A 41 3.90 13.80 -5.42
CA LYS A 41 3.82 14.77 -4.32
C LYS A 41 4.71 14.42 -3.11
N PRO A 42 4.62 13.21 -2.52
CA PRO A 42 5.52 12.84 -1.43
C PRO A 42 6.99 12.73 -1.89
N ALA A 43 7.27 12.27 -3.09
CA ALA A 43 8.64 12.20 -3.60
C ALA A 43 9.29 13.59 -3.67
N GLU A 44 8.60 14.57 -4.24
CA GLU A 44 9.05 15.97 -4.29
C GLU A 44 9.22 16.56 -2.89
N ALA A 45 8.22 16.40 -2.01
CA ALA A 45 8.25 16.92 -0.65
C ALA A 45 9.41 16.36 0.18
N LEU A 46 9.79 15.11 -0.06
CA LEU A 46 10.88 14.42 0.62
C LEU A 46 12.23 14.55 -0.11
N SER A 47 12.28 15.22 -1.25
CA SER A 47 13.48 15.32 -2.11
C SER A 47 14.03 13.95 -2.54
N LEU A 48 13.13 13.01 -2.80
CA LEU A 48 13.43 11.64 -3.24
C LEU A 48 13.19 11.41 -4.74
N GLY A 49 13.39 12.45 -5.55
CA GLY A 49 13.26 12.41 -7.00
C GLY A 49 11.92 12.89 -7.51
N GLU A 50 11.61 12.60 -8.77
CA GLU A 50 10.39 13.09 -9.45
C GLU A 50 9.11 12.33 -9.08
N GLY A 51 9.27 11.17 -8.46
CA GLY A 51 8.18 10.28 -8.13
C GLY A 51 7.64 9.48 -9.33
N PHE A 52 6.64 8.66 -9.06
CA PHE A 52 6.08 7.71 -10.01
C PHE A 52 4.57 7.84 -10.08
N THR A 53 3.99 7.41 -11.19
CA THR A 53 2.55 7.19 -11.28
C THR A 53 2.17 5.90 -10.53
N ARG A 54 0.90 5.77 -10.17
CA ARG A 54 0.40 4.55 -9.51
C ARG A 54 0.59 3.29 -10.36
N ASP A 55 0.39 3.41 -11.66
CA ASP A 55 0.60 2.32 -12.61
C ASP A 55 2.07 1.85 -12.63
N GLU A 56 3.01 2.79 -12.64
CA GLU A 56 4.43 2.47 -12.55
C GLU A 56 4.80 1.81 -11.22
N ILE A 57 4.26 2.32 -10.10
CA ILE A 57 4.47 1.72 -8.78
C ILE A 57 3.93 0.29 -8.77
N GLY A 58 2.69 0.08 -9.23
CA GLY A 58 2.09 -1.25 -9.27
C GLY A 58 2.87 -2.26 -10.12
N LYS A 59 3.36 -1.83 -11.28
CA LYS A 59 4.12 -2.69 -12.21
C LYS A 59 5.54 -3.02 -11.73
N LYS A 60 6.17 -2.12 -11.00
CA LYS A 60 7.59 -2.23 -10.62
C LYS A 60 7.80 -2.76 -9.21
N SER A 61 6.81 -2.63 -8.33
CA SER A 61 6.94 -3.05 -6.93
C SER A 61 6.76 -4.56 -6.77
N ASP A 62 7.51 -5.13 -5.87
CA ASP A 62 7.34 -6.49 -5.37
C ASP A 62 6.75 -6.54 -3.94
N LEU A 63 6.60 -5.35 -3.31
CA LEU A 63 5.91 -5.10 -2.06
C LEU A 63 5.31 -3.70 -2.07
N ILE A 64 4.14 -3.51 -1.47
CA ILE A 64 3.53 -2.20 -1.26
C ILE A 64 3.29 -1.98 0.23
N ILE A 65 3.79 -0.88 0.77
CA ILE A 65 3.54 -0.43 2.14
C ILE A 65 2.58 0.75 2.11
N ILE A 66 1.53 0.67 2.91
CA ILE A 66 0.48 1.68 3.00
C ILE A 66 0.43 2.22 4.43
N TYR A 67 0.72 3.51 4.59
CA TYR A 67 0.61 4.23 5.85
C TYR A 67 -0.68 5.03 5.91
N GLY A 68 -1.58 4.67 6.83
CA GLY A 68 -2.87 5.33 6.99
C GLY A 68 -3.82 4.53 7.86
N GLY A 69 -5.11 4.71 7.68
CA GLY A 69 -6.15 3.87 8.27
C GLY A 69 -6.69 2.86 7.26
N ASP A 70 -7.71 2.10 7.68
CA ASP A 70 -8.37 1.10 6.82
C ASP A 70 -8.87 1.68 5.50
N GLY A 71 -9.43 2.89 5.51
CA GLY A 71 -9.90 3.56 4.30
C GLY A 71 -8.79 3.84 3.29
N THR A 72 -7.60 4.25 3.77
CA THR A 72 -6.42 4.44 2.92
C THR A 72 -5.96 3.10 2.35
N PHE A 73 -5.87 2.07 3.20
CA PHE A 73 -5.49 0.72 2.78
C PHE A 73 -6.44 0.17 1.72
N LEU A 74 -7.75 0.19 1.98
CA LEU A 74 -8.78 -0.30 1.05
C LEU A 74 -8.75 0.48 -0.29
N GLY A 75 -8.55 1.79 -0.24
CA GLY A 75 -8.47 2.63 -1.42
C GLY A 75 -7.25 2.34 -2.31
N VAL A 76 -6.09 2.07 -1.72
CA VAL A 76 -4.85 1.72 -2.44
C VAL A 76 -4.92 0.28 -2.92
N SER A 77 -5.21 -0.68 -2.03
CA SER A 77 -5.22 -2.11 -2.36
C SER A 77 -6.22 -2.44 -3.47
N ARG A 78 -7.41 -1.83 -3.46
CA ARG A 78 -8.40 -2.00 -4.53
C ARG A 78 -7.87 -1.58 -5.91
N ARG A 79 -7.11 -0.49 -5.98
CA ARG A 79 -6.54 0.02 -7.23
C ARG A 79 -5.33 -0.78 -7.68
N MET A 80 -4.61 -1.38 -6.74
CA MET A 80 -3.38 -2.13 -6.99
C MET A 80 -3.58 -3.64 -7.08
N ALA A 81 -4.77 -4.14 -6.77
CA ALA A 81 -5.06 -5.57 -6.68
C ALA A 81 -4.72 -6.37 -7.94
N HIS A 82 -4.87 -5.76 -9.12
CA HIS A 82 -4.60 -6.40 -10.41
C HIS A 82 -3.09 -6.57 -10.73
N TYR A 83 -2.20 -6.00 -9.91
CA TYR A 83 -0.75 -6.19 -10.08
C TYR A 83 -0.20 -7.39 -9.32
N ASP A 84 -1.02 -8.07 -8.53
CA ASP A 84 -0.65 -9.27 -7.75
C ASP A 84 0.58 -9.03 -6.82
N VAL A 85 0.62 -7.86 -6.19
CA VAL A 85 1.67 -7.43 -5.26
C VAL A 85 1.18 -7.55 -3.83
N PRO A 86 1.97 -8.09 -2.88
CA PRO A 86 1.58 -8.12 -1.47
C PRO A 86 1.56 -6.72 -0.84
N PHE A 87 0.71 -6.55 0.18
CA PHE A 87 0.51 -5.29 0.89
C PHE A 87 0.84 -5.42 2.37
N ILE A 88 1.39 -4.34 2.93
CA ILE A 88 1.53 -4.12 4.37
C ILE A 88 0.73 -2.87 4.74
N GLY A 89 -0.14 -2.97 5.74
CA GLY A 89 -0.90 -1.84 6.28
C GLY A 89 -0.33 -1.37 7.61
N ILE A 90 0.11 -0.11 7.67
CA ILE A 90 0.56 0.54 8.89
C ILE A 90 -0.48 1.55 9.34
N ASN A 91 -0.95 1.41 10.57
CA ASN A 91 -2.00 2.25 11.12
C ASN A 91 -1.45 3.57 11.65
N ALA A 92 -1.93 4.68 11.09
CA ALA A 92 -1.55 6.04 11.48
C ALA A 92 -2.25 6.55 12.76
N GLY A 93 -3.21 5.79 13.30
CA GLY A 93 -4.03 6.22 14.43
C GLY A 93 -4.52 5.04 15.26
N ARG A 94 -5.84 4.85 15.34
CA ARG A 94 -6.43 3.69 16.02
C ARG A 94 -6.30 2.46 15.16
N LEU A 95 -5.91 1.35 15.78
CA LEU A 95 -5.78 0.05 15.12
C LEU A 95 -7.06 -0.30 14.37
N GLY A 96 -6.90 -0.69 13.10
CA GLY A 96 -7.99 -1.08 12.22
C GLY A 96 -8.09 -2.60 12.03
N PHE A 97 -8.95 -3.02 11.09
CA PHE A 97 -9.14 -4.43 10.75
C PHE A 97 -8.14 -4.93 9.68
N VAL A 98 -7.60 -4.02 8.85
CA VAL A 98 -6.66 -4.36 7.76
C VAL A 98 -5.33 -3.62 7.87
N THR A 99 -5.22 -2.64 8.78
CA THR A 99 -3.99 -1.96 9.15
C THR A 99 -3.66 -2.31 10.59
N ASP A 100 -2.95 -3.40 10.77
CA ASP A 100 -2.69 -4.04 12.06
C ASP A 100 -1.29 -3.75 12.64
N ILE A 101 -0.41 -3.11 11.87
CA ILE A 101 0.89 -2.64 12.36
C ILE A 101 0.74 -1.23 12.93
N PRO A 102 0.94 -1.02 14.24
CA PRO A 102 0.93 0.31 14.82
C PRO A 102 2.10 1.16 14.31
N SER A 103 1.89 2.48 14.16
CA SER A 103 2.93 3.38 13.64
C SER A 103 4.20 3.44 14.51
N ASP A 104 4.09 3.27 15.81
CA ASP A 104 5.22 3.24 16.76
C ASP A 104 6.08 1.97 16.62
N LYS A 105 5.54 0.90 16.03
CA LYS A 105 6.26 -0.35 15.74
C LYS A 105 6.66 -0.52 14.27
N MET A 106 6.35 0.44 13.40
CA MET A 106 6.52 0.27 11.97
C MET A 106 7.96 -0.06 11.54
N VAL A 107 8.95 0.54 12.20
CA VAL A 107 10.37 0.31 11.87
C VAL A 107 10.79 -1.11 12.22
N GLU A 108 10.39 -1.60 13.40
CA GLU A 108 10.66 -2.97 13.85
C GLU A 108 9.99 -3.99 12.93
N GLU A 109 8.68 -3.86 12.72
CA GLU A 109 7.89 -4.80 11.93
C GLU A 109 8.31 -4.84 10.45
N ILE A 110 8.58 -3.68 9.84
CA ILE A 110 9.11 -3.64 8.46
C ILE A 110 10.47 -4.36 8.41
N SER A 111 11.35 -4.15 9.40
CA SER A 111 12.67 -4.80 9.43
C SER A 111 12.55 -6.31 9.54
N GLU A 112 11.64 -6.83 10.36
CA GLU A 112 11.36 -8.26 10.47
C GLU A 112 10.84 -8.84 9.15
N ILE A 113 9.90 -8.14 8.49
CA ILE A 113 9.35 -8.56 7.20
C ILE A 113 10.45 -8.58 6.12
N LEU A 114 11.31 -7.56 6.06
CA LEU A 114 12.42 -7.51 5.11
C LEU A 114 13.47 -8.57 5.37
N SER A 115 13.57 -9.06 6.60
CA SER A 115 14.44 -10.18 7.00
C SER A 115 13.82 -11.57 6.72
N GLY A 116 12.60 -11.60 6.21
CA GLY A 116 11.89 -12.82 5.86
C GLY A 116 11.01 -13.39 6.99
N HIS A 117 10.83 -12.68 8.09
CA HIS A 117 9.97 -13.08 9.21
C HIS A 117 8.56 -12.54 9.01
N TYR A 118 7.75 -13.21 8.20
CA TYR A 118 6.36 -12.85 7.94
C TYR A 118 5.53 -14.07 7.54
N TYR A 119 4.24 -13.93 7.67
CA TYR A 119 3.26 -14.83 7.05
C TYR A 119 2.35 -14.01 6.12
N THR A 120 1.76 -14.67 5.14
CA THR A 120 0.84 -14.05 4.20
C THR A 120 -0.60 -14.45 4.49
N ASP A 121 -1.50 -13.48 4.50
CA ASP A 121 -2.95 -13.70 4.50
C ASP A 121 -3.50 -13.33 3.11
N THR A 122 -4.24 -14.25 2.50
CA THR A 122 -4.82 -14.04 1.17
C THR A 122 -6.29 -13.74 1.30
N ARG A 123 -6.72 -12.62 0.74
CA ARG A 123 -8.10 -12.18 0.76
C ARG A 123 -8.72 -12.19 -0.63
N CYS A 124 -9.97 -12.66 -0.70
CA CYS A 124 -10.75 -12.62 -1.93
C CYS A 124 -11.17 -11.19 -2.25
N LEU A 125 -11.21 -10.88 -3.53
CA LEU A 125 -11.82 -9.67 -4.05
C LEU A 125 -13.26 -9.95 -4.47
N LEU A 126 -14.14 -8.97 -4.29
CA LEU A 126 -15.52 -8.98 -4.78
C LEU A 126 -15.62 -8.04 -5.97
N GLU A 127 -16.15 -8.52 -7.08
CA GLU A 127 -16.49 -7.67 -8.20
C GLU A 127 -17.98 -7.33 -8.17
N GLY A 128 -18.28 -6.03 -8.13
CA GLY A 128 -19.65 -5.51 -8.18
C GLY A 128 -19.99 -4.98 -9.56
N ILE A 129 -21.08 -5.47 -10.14
CA ILE A 129 -21.58 -5.05 -11.43
C ILE A 129 -23.01 -4.53 -11.26
N GLN A 130 -23.27 -3.29 -11.65
CA GLN A 130 -24.61 -2.72 -11.67
C GLN A 130 -25.18 -2.79 -13.09
N ILE A 131 -26.35 -3.42 -13.21
CA ILE A 131 -27.06 -3.55 -14.48
C ILE A 131 -28.38 -2.76 -14.40
N ARG A 132 -28.67 -1.94 -15.40
CA ARG A 132 -29.94 -1.24 -15.58
C ARG A 132 -30.42 -1.42 -17.00
N ASP A 133 -31.68 -1.83 -17.16
CA ASP A 133 -32.33 -2.09 -18.46
C ASP A 133 -31.47 -3.04 -19.37
N GLY A 134 -30.89 -4.07 -18.75
CA GLY A 134 -30.06 -5.06 -19.45
C GLY A 134 -28.66 -4.58 -19.84
N LYS A 135 -28.27 -3.36 -19.44
CA LYS A 135 -26.94 -2.78 -19.72
C LYS A 135 -26.13 -2.63 -18.46
N GLU A 136 -24.84 -2.98 -18.55
CA GLU A 136 -23.88 -2.70 -17.51
C GLU A 136 -23.62 -1.18 -17.46
N ILE A 137 -23.88 -0.54 -16.30
CA ILE A 137 -23.69 0.88 -16.10
C ILE A 137 -22.54 1.19 -15.12
N TYR A 138 -22.12 0.22 -14.34
CA TYR A 138 -21.02 0.37 -13.39
C TYR A 138 -20.39 -0.99 -13.07
N ARG A 139 -19.07 -1.01 -12.94
CA ARG A 139 -18.29 -2.17 -12.49
C ARG A 139 -17.15 -1.69 -11.60
N ASN A 140 -16.94 -2.33 -10.47
CA ASN A 140 -15.81 -2.05 -9.61
C ASN A 140 -15.46 -3.25 -8.73
N VAL A 141 -14.30 -3.18 -8.09
CA VAL A 141 -13.78 -4.21 -7.20
C VAL A 141 -13.79 -3.71 -5.76
N ALA A 142 -14.15 -4.58 -4.83
CA ALA A 142 -14.07 -4.35 -3.39
C ALA A 142 -13.17 -5.39 -2.72
N VAL A 143 -12.43 -4.95 -1.71
CA VAL A 143 -11.56 -5.83 -0.92
C VAL A 143 -12.33 -6.44 0.25
N ASN A 144 -13.33 -5.74 0.78
CA ASN A 144 -14.01 -6.13 2.00
C ASN A 144 -15.50 -6.42 1.77
N GLU A 145 -16.26 -5.43 1.26
CA GLU A 145 -17.71 -5.54 1.09
C GLU A 145 -18.22 -4.63 -0.03
N ILE A 146 -19.40 -4.97 -0.53
CA ILE A 146 -20.19 -4.15 -1.45
C ILE A 146 -21.51 -3.85 -0.76
N CYS A 147 -21.79 -2.56 -0.55
CA CYS A 147 -23.07 -2.10 -0.01
C CYS A 147 -23.99 -1.62 -1.13
N VAL A 148 -25.29 -1.97 -1.02
CA VAL A 148 -26.34 -1.62 -1.98
C VAL A 148 -27.41 -0.77 -1.30
#